data_244148293d4a193bb329bb09da1a6221
#
_entry.id   244148293d4a193bb329bb09da1a6221
#
_cell.length_a   1.000
_cell.length_b   1.000
_cell.length_c   1.000
_cell.angle_alpha   90.00
_cell.angle_beta   90.00
_cell.angle_gamma   90.00
#
_symmetry.space_group_name_H-M   'P 1'
#
loop_
_entity.id
_entity.type
_entity.pdbx_description
1 polymer ?
#
loop_
_entity_poly.entity_id
_entity_poly.type
_entity_poly.pdbx_seq_one_letter_code
_entity_poly.pdbx_strand_id
1 'polypeptide(L)'
;MKISILLPYKENFSKEYAGAVSIFVNGVNKYSKFKHSIKIYGNTNYSNILSNKYINLPFKKNVFQSSSKTYVNNFLKNEKNRKSKIIEIHNRPNYLKYFKDIVTSKIVFYFHNDPLSM
;
A
#
# COMPACT_ATOMS: atom_id res chain seq x y z
N MET A 1 -4.39 17.87 -1.00
CA MET A 1 -4.72 16.59 -1.67
C MET A 1 -4.05 15.45 -0.92
N LYS A 2 -4.79 14.40 -0.62
CA LYS A 2 -4.24 13.24 0.09
C LYS A 2 -3.99 12.09 -0.88
N ILE A 3 -2.84 11.45 -0.74
CA ILE A 3 -2.41 10.32 -1.55
C ILE A 3 -2.10 9.16 -0.62
N SER A 4 -2.62 7.98 -0.93
CA SER A 4 -2.30 6.74 -0.21
C SER A 4 -1.61 5.77 -1.15
N ILE A 5 -0.56 5.14 -0.66
CA ILE A 5 0.18 4.11 -1.38
C ILE A 5 -0.02 2.79 -0.66
N LEU A 6 -0.53 1.80 -1.37
CA LEU A 6 -0.73 0.45 -0.84
C LEU A 6 0.35 -0.46 -1.40
N LEU A 7 1.22 -0.92 -0.51
CA LEU A 7 2.26 -1.89 -0.84
C LEU A 7 1.67 -3.30 -0.95
N PRO A 8 2.33 -4.21 -1.68
CA PRO A 8 1.94 -5.62 -1.63
C PRO A 8 1.94 -6.17 -0.21
N TYR A 9 1.05 -7.10 0.08
CA TYR A 9 1.02 -7.78 1.37
C TYR A 9 2.38 -8.46 1.62
N LYS A 10 2.90 -8.31 2.83
CA LYS A 10 4.21 -8.79 3.28
C LYS A 10 5.42 -8.10 2.64
N GLU A 11 5.22 -7.01 1.94
CA GLU A 11 6.34 -6.21 1.49
C GLU A 11 7.02 -5.57 2.71
N ASN A 12 8.34 -5.73 2.84
CA ASN A 12 9.08 -5.22 3.99
C ASN A 12 9.54 -3.78 3.75
N PHE A 13 8.79 -2.83 4.27
CA PHE A 13 9.14 -1.41 4.23
C PHE A 13 10.03 -1.08 5.43
N SER A 14 11.20 -1.71 5.47
CA SER A 14 12.14 -1.59 6.59
C SER A 14 13.58 -1.58 6.09
N LYS A 15 14.49 -1.12 6.94
CA LYS A 15 15.92 -1.14 6.63
C LYS A 15 16.45 -2.57 6.55
N GLU A 16 15.88 -3.48 7.34
CA GLU A 16 16.20 -4.89 7.26
C GLU A 16 15.38 -5.52 6.11
N TYR A 17 16.02 -6.21 5.22
CA TYR A 17 15.38 -6.99 4.16
C TYR A 17 14.35 -6.22 3.32
N ALA A 18 14.63 -4.94 3.04
CA ALA A 18 13.75 -4.13 2.20
C ALA A 18 13.51 -4.79 0.85
N GLY A 19 12.23 -4.91 0.45
CA GLY A 19 11.88 -5.38 -0.88
C GLY A 19 12.15 -4.32 -1.94
N ALA A 20 12.22 -4.75 -3.20
CA ALA A 20 12.48 -3.84 -4.32
C ALA A 20 11.41 -2.74 -4.44
N VAL A 21 10.15 -3.10 -4.20
CA VAL A 21 9.04 -2.14 -4.23
C VAL A 21 9.22 -1.10 -3.12
N SER A 22 9.57 -1.53 -1.92
CA SER A 22 9.79 -0.63 -0.78
C SER A 22 10.92 0.37 -1.04
N ILE A 23 12.01 -0.09 -1.62
CA ILE A 23 13.15 0.76 -1.96
C ILE A 23 12.72 1.81 -2.99
N PHE A 24 12.00 1.39 -4.03
CA PHE A 24 11.49 2.28 -5.06
C PHE A 24 10.54 3.33 -4.48
N VAL A 25 9.54 2.89 -3.71
CA VAL A 25 8.54 3.78 -3.12
C VAL A 25 9.19 4.80 -2.18
N ASN A 26 10.09 4.34 -1.32
CA ASN A 26 10.79 5.24 -0.40
C ASN A 26 11.63 6.27 -1.16
N GLY A 27 12.36 5.86 -2.18
CA GLY A 27 13.21 6.75 -2.98
C GLY A 27 12.40 7.80 -3.73
N VAL A 28 11.33 7.40 -4.40
CA VAL A 28 10.48 8.33 -5.17
C VAL A 28 9.80 9.33 -4.25
N ASN A 29 9.23 8.86 -3.13
CA ASN A 29 8.46 9.74 -2.25
C ASN A 29 9.33 10.73 -1.47
N LYS A 30 10.58 10.40 -1.27
CA LYS A 30 11.55 11.30 -0.63
C LYS A 30 11.71 12.60 -1.40
N TYR A 31 11.60 12.55 -2.73
CA TYR A 31 11.80 13.69 -3.63
C TYR A 31 10.50 14.21 -4.24
N SER A 32 9.36 13.62 -3.93
CA SER A 32 8.08 14.05 -4.46
C SER A 32 7.68 15.42 -3.94
N LYS A 33 7.16 16.27 -4.82
CA LYS A 33 6.56 17.54 -4.39
C LYS A 33 5.31 17.34 -3.52
N PHE A 34 4.71 16.16 -3.56
CA PHE A 34 3.53 15.81 -2.76
C PHE A 34 3.87 15.06 -1.47
N LYS A 35 5.14 15.01 -1.09
CA LYS A 35 5.62 14.18 0.03
C LYS A 35 4.84 14.39 1.34
N HIS A 36 4.34 15.58 1.60
CA HIS A 36 3.59 15.87 2.82
C HIS A 36 2.14 15.38 2.78
N SER A 37 1.66 15.01 1.60
CA SER A 37 0.29 14.50 1.39
C SER A 37 0.23 12.98 1.28
N ILE A 38 1.37 12.31 1.33
CA ILE A 38 1.51 10.87 1.08
C ILE A 38 1.55 10.09 2.37
N LYS A 39 0.78 9.00 2.42
CA LYS A 39 0.93 7.94 3.43
C LYS A 39 1.15 6.61 2.73
N ILE A 40 2.02 5.79 3.30
CA ILE A 40 2.41 4.49 2.75
C ILE A 40 1.90 3.42 3.68
N TYR A 41 1.12 2.49 3.15
CA TYR A 41 0.51 1.41 3.92
C TYR A 41 1.12 0.08 3.53
N GLY A 42 1.43 -0.73 4.53
CA GLY A 42 1.99 -2.04 4.32
C GLY A 42 1.79 -2.93 5.53
N ASN A 43 2.40 -4.10 5.50
CA ASN A 43 2.42 -5.01 6.63
C ASN A 43 3.80 -5.66 6.71
N THR A 44 4.56 -5.26 7.71
CA THR A 44 5.89 -5.82 8.01
C THR A 44 6.01 -6.11 9.49
N ASN A 45 6.83 -7.11 9.82
CA ASN A 45 7.15 -7.44 11.20
C ASN A 45 8.42 -6.74 11.70
N TYR A 46 9.13 -6.04 10.83
CA TYR A 46 10.38 -5.37 11.19
C TYR A 46 10.10 -3.98 11.74
N SER A 47 10.95 -3.53 12.66
CA SER A 47 10.75 -2.27 13.40
C SER A 47 11.45 -1.06 12.81
N ASN A 48 12.55 -1.25 12.05
CA ASN A 48 13.31 -0.13 11.47
C ASN A 48 12.69 0.33 10.16
N ILE A 49 11.64 1.11 10.25
CA ILE A 49 10.86 1.55 9.08
C ILE A 49 11.61 2.61 8.28
N LEU A 50 11.49 2.55 6.95
CA LEU A 50 12.22 3.42 6.02
C LEU A 50 11.78 4.89 6.07
N SER A 51 10.55 5.16 6.45
CA SER A 51 9.99 6.52 6.46
C SER A 51 8.92 6.65 7.52
N ASN A 52 8.82 7.84 8.13
CA ASN A 52 7.78 8.14 9.11
C ASN A 52 6.37 8.26 8.49
N LYS A 53 6.27 8.21 7.18
CA LYS A 53 5.00 8.24 6.46
C LYS A 53 4.32 6.87 6.40
N TYR A 54 5.01 5.84 6.85
CA TYR A 54 4.53 4.47 6.81
C TYR A 54 3.53 4.20 7.93
N ILE A 55 2.47 3.50 7.58
CA ILE A 55 1.49 2.98 8.52
C ILE A 55 1.43 1.48 8.34
N ASN A 56 1.75 0.75 9.41
CA ASN A 56 1.62 -0.70 9.39
C ASN A 56 0.16 -1.08 9.65
N LEU A 57 -0.42 -1.85 8.73
CA LEU A 57 -1.80 -2.31 8.86
C LEU A 57 -1.83 -3.53 9.77
N PRO A 58 -2.65 -3.52 10.84
CA PRO A 58 -2.79 -4.69 11.69
C PRO A 58 -3.37 -5.84 10.87
N PHE A 59 -2.84 -7.02 11.09
CA PHE A 59 -3.27 -8.20 10.37
C PHE A 59 -3.66 -9.29 11.36
N LYS A 60 -4.95 -9.59 11.39
CA LYS A 60 -5.47 -10.73 12.12
C LYS A 60 -6.08 -11.69 11.10
N LYS A 61 -5.46 -12.85 10.93
CA LYS A 61 -5.91 -13.82 9.94
C LYS A 61 -7.32 -14.27 10.26
N ASN A 62 -8.21 -14.14 9.29
CA ASN A 62 -9.55 -14.70 9.35
C ASN A 62 -9.54 -16.03 8.59
N VAL A 63 -10.01 -17.12 9.24
CA VAL A 63 -10.06 -18.44 8.61
C VAL A 63 -10.94 -18.49 7.37
N PHE A 64 -11.88 -17.56 7.22
CA PHE A 64 -12.84 -17.52 6.10
C PHE A 64 -12.45 -16.57 4.99
N GLN A 65 -11.32 -15.87 5.12
CA GLN A 65 -10.85 -14.91 4.13
C GLN A 65 -9.40 -15.16 3.77
N SER A 66 -9.03 -14.83 2.53
CA SER A 66 -7.63 -14.81 2.15
C SER A 66 -6.89 -13.70 2.89
N SER A 67 -5.59 -13.88 3.06
CA SER A 67 -4.73 -12.86 3.67
C SER A 67 -4.75 -11.56 2.90
N SER A 68 -4.75 -11.63 1.57
CA SER A 68 -4.82 -10.43 0.71
C SER A 68 -6.12 -9.67 0.91
N LYS A 69 -7.25 -10.38 0.99
CA LYS A 69 -8.55 -9.74 1.22
C LYS A 69 -8.58 -9.03 2.57
N THR A 70 -8.10 -9.68 3.62
CA THR A 70 -8.04 -9.08 4.96
C THR A 70 -7.16 -7.85 4.97
N TYR A 71 -6.00 -7.93 4.35
CA TYR A 71 -5.05 -6.83 4.24
C TYR A 71 -5.67 -5.62 3.53
N VAL A 72 -6.26 -5.84 2.36
CA VAL A 72 -6.89 -4.76 1.58
C VAL A 72 -8.09 -4.16 2.32
N ASN A 73 -8.90 -5.00 2.98
CA ASN A 73 -10.04 -4.50 3.76
C ASN A 73 -9.60 -3.60 4.92
N ASN A 74 -8.47 -3.92 5.58
CA ASN A 74 -7.91 -3.06 6.62
C ASN A 74 -7.47 -1.71 6.05
N PHE A 75 -6.86 -1.72 4.89
CA PHE A 75 -6.51 -0.50 4.17
C PHE A 75 -7.77 0.34 3.87
N LEU A 76 -8.81 -0.29 3.35
CA LEU A 76 -10.04 0.41 2.98
C LEU A 76 -10.76 1.02 4.19
N LYS A 77 -10.67 0.39 5.37
CA LYS A 77 -11.20 0.97 6.61
C LYS A 77 -10.50 2.30 6.93
N ASN A 78 -9.20 2.37 6.75
CA ASN A 78 -8.46 3.61 6.94
C ASN A 78 -8.87 4.66 5.90
N GLU A 79 -9.11 4.26 4.66
CA GLU A 79 -9.47 5.17 3.58
C GLU A 79 -10.86 5.80 3.75
N LYS A 80 -11.76 5.13 4.44
CA LYS A 80 -13.08 5.72 4.76
C LYS A 80 -12.95 7.05 5.48
N ASN A 81 -11.96 7.17 6.36
CA ASN A 81 -11.72 8.39 7.13
C ASN A 81 -10.77 9.34 6.41
N ARG A 82 -9.74 8.81 5.76
CA ARG A 82 -8.74 9.62 5.09
C ARG A 82 -9.25 10.26 3.80
N LYS A 83 -10.05 9.54 3.03
CA LYS A 83 -10.64 9.99 1.75
C LYS A 83 -9.59 10.51 0.78
N SER A 84 -8.61 9.68 0.47
CA SER A 84 -7.55 10.03 -0.48
C SER A 84 -8.10 10.30 -1.87
N LYS A 85 -7.52 11.29 -2.56
CA LYS A 85 -7.86 11.54 -3.97
C LYS A 85 -7.22 10.53 -4.90
N ILE A 86 -6.03 10.06 -4.54
CA ILE A 86 -5.27 9.09 -5.33
C ILE A 86 -4.87 7.94 -4.43
N ILE A 87 -5.08 6.72 -4.92
CA ILE A 87 -4.57 5.50 -4.31
C ILE A 87 -3.66 4.82 -5.32
N GLU A 88 -2.41 4.61 -4.94
CA GLU A 88 -1.44 3.86 -5.73
C GLU A 88 -1.38 2.43 -5.24
N ILE A 89 -1.51 1.49 -6.16
CA ILE A 89 -1.38 0.06 -5.87
C ILE A 89 -0.15 -0.46 -6.63
N HIS A 90 0.78 -1.05 -5.90
CA HIS A 90 2.04 -1.55 -6.47
C HIS A 90 1.99 -3.06 -6.66
N ASN A 91 2.23 -3.52 -7.90
CA ASN A 91 2.39 -4.93 -8.28
C ASN A 91 1.23 -5.87 -7.96
N ARG A 92 0.06 -5.37 -7.62
CA ARG A 92 -1.09 -6.22 -7.25
C ARG A 92 -2.39 -5.69 -7.86
N PRO A 93 -2.55 -5.77 -9.20
CA PRO A 93 -3.78 -5.28 -9.83
C PRO A 93 -5.02 -6.03 -9.36
N ASN A 94 -4.87 -7.27 -8.90
CA ASN A 94 -5.97 -8.07 -8.38
C ASN A 94 -6.58 -7.51 -7.09
N TYR A 95 -5.91 -6.58 -6.41
CA TYR A 95 -6.49 -5.93 -5.22
C TYR A 95 -7.72 -5.09 -5.56
N LEU A 96 -7.84 -4.63 -6.81
CA LEU A 96 -8.95 -3.79 -7.24
C LEU A 96 -10.32 -4.45 -7.02
N LYS A 97 -10.40 -5.77 -7.10
CA LYS A 97 -11.66 -6.50 -6.90
C LYS A 97 -12.25 -6.30 -5.50
N TYR A 98 -11.44 -5.88 -4.53
CA TYR A 98 -11.89 -5.61 -3.17
C TYR A 98 -12.34 -4.17 -2.94
N PHE A 99 -12.18 -3.30 -3.94
CA PHE A 99 -12.47 -1.86 -3.83
C PHE A 99 -13.91 -1.50 -4.18
N LYS A 100 -14.85 -2.41 -3.99
CA LYS A 100 -16.26 -2.23 -4.37
C LYS A 100 -16.89 -1.06 -3.61
N ASP A 101 -17.46 -0.13 -4.34
CA ASP A 101 -18.38 0.93 -3.87
C ASP A 101 -17.86 1.84 -2.75
N ILE A 102 -16.59 1.72 -2.36
CA ILE A 102 -16.06 2.39 -1.17
C ILE A 102 -15.26 3.63 -1.54
N VAL A 103 -14.68 3.69 -2.73
CA VAL A 103 -13.73 4.73 -3.06
C VAL A 103 -14.17 5.55 -4.25
N THR A 104 -14.09 6.88 -4.07
CA THR A 104 -14.20 7.86 -5.15
C THR A 104 -12.82 8.27 -5.65
N SER A 105 -11.78 7.62 -5.11
CA SER A 105 -10.38 7.92 -5.44
C SER A 105 -10.03 7.48 -6.85
N LYS A 106 -9.10 8.20 -7.47
CA LYS A 106 -8.43 7.73 -8.68
C LYS A 106 -7.45 6.64 -8.29
N ILE A 107 -7.51 5.51 -8.98
CA ILE A 107 -6.60 4.38 -8.74
C ILE A 107 -5.49 4.41 -9.78
N VAL A 108 -4.25 4.34 -9.31
CA VAL A 108 -3.06 4.27 -10.16
C VAL A 108 -2.32 2.97 -9.85
N PHE A 109 -2.02 2.20 -10.88
CA PHE A 109 -1.26 0.96 -10.74
C PHE A 109 0.17 1.17 -11.17
N TYR A 110 1.11 0.71 -10.34
CA TYR A 110 2.53 0.64 -10.68
C TYR A 110 2.93 -0.81 -10.86
N PHE A 111 3.46 -1.12 -12.03
CA PHE A 111 3.97 -2.46 -12.33
C PHE A 111 5.50 -2.43 -12.28
N HIS A 112 6.07 -3.18 -11.35
CA HIS A 112 7.52 -3.34 -11.22
C HIS A 112 8.01 -4.56 -12.00
N ASN A 113 7.09 -5.43 -12.39
CA ASN A 113 7.32 -6.59 -13.25
C ASN A 113 6.47 -6.45 -14.50
N ASP A 114 6.74 -7.29 -15.52
CA ASP A 114 5.92 -7.33 -16.73
C ASP A 114 4.48 -7.70 -16.35
N PRO A 115 3.47 -6.84 -16.67
CA PRO A 115 2.08 -7.15 -16.34
C PRO A 115 1.57 -8.44 -16.98
N LEU A 116 2.12 -8.85 -18.12
CA LEU A 116 1.71 -10.07 -18.81
C LEU A 116 2.15 -11.34 -18.08
N SER A 117 3.13 -11.22 -17.17
CA SER A 117 3.62 -12.36 -16.38
C SER A 117 3.00 -12.44 -14.99
N MET A 118 2.10 -11.56 -14.67
CA MET A 118 1.46 -11.47 -13.35
C MET A 118 0.19 -12.30 -13.25
#